data_f766f815f2b35bf9a777a39108723baf
#
_entry.id   f766f815f2b35bf9a777a39108723baf
#
_cell.length_a   1.000
_cell.length_b   1.000
_cell.length_c   1.000
_cell.angle_alpha   90.00
_cell.angle_beta   90.00
_cell.angle_gamma   90.00
#
_symmetry.space_group_name_H-M   'P 1'
#
loop_
_entity.id
_entity.type
_entity.pdbx_description
1 polymer ?
#
loop_
_entity_poly.entity_id
_entity_poly.type
_entity_poly.pdbx_seq_one_letter_code
_entity_poly.pdbx_strand_id
1 'polypeptide(L)'
;VLVDPFDDPIGKDAIIQWPGGLTMQLYWHTKAPNYAPLQSVPDNRVYVSRDEANNFVRRWVHFSHGKVVSDNPHADAGVIGRPGETVREILITSGFGRMIVFVTDGKLPFPFGRETTGYGVADLAQTLDRAQAAGAKVLYPAYSTASGKTAVLEFPGGYIAEVHDGQ
;
A
#
# COMPACT_ATOMS: atom_id res chain seq x y z
N VAL A 1 14.54 -14.90 2.70
CA VAL A 1 15.12 -14.45 1.43
C VAL A 1 14.65 -15.38 0.34
N LEU A 2 14.13 -14.86 -0.76
CA LEU A 2 13.74 -15.63 -1.95
C LEU A 2 14.85 -15.57 -3.01
N VAL A 3 15.47 -14.39 -3.16
CA VAL A 3 16.64 -14.19 -4.02
C VAL A 3 17.71 -13.49 -3.20
N ASP A 4 18.87 -14.13 -3.11
CA ASP A 4 20.04 -13.56 -2.42
C ASP A 4 20.51 -12.27 -3.09
N PRO A 5 21.26 -11.41 -2.38
CA PRO A 5 21.75 -10.15 -2.95
C PRO A 5 22.49 -10.35 -4.28
N PHE A 6 22.09 -9.60 -5.29
CA PHE A 6 22.70 -9.58 -6.62
C PHE A 6 22.98 -8.14 -7.07
N ASP A 7 23.89 -7.99 -8.01
CA ASP A 7 24.28 -6.68 -8.53
C ASP A 7 23.23 -6.14 -9.53
N ASP A 8 22.95 -4.85 -9.42
CA ASP A 8 22.21 -4.06 -10.38
C ASP A 8 23.08 -2.90 -10.90
N PRO A 9 22.70 -2.17 -11.96
CA PRO A 9 23.53 -1.10 -12.53
C PRO A 9 23.89 0.04 -11.57
N ILE A 10 23.11 0.28 -10.52
CA ILE A 10 23.32 1.37 -9.56
C ILE A 10 23.48 0.90 -8.11
N GLY A 11 23.49 -0.43 -7.88
CA GLY A 11 23.61 -0.93 -6.50
C GLY A 11 23.52 -2.45 -6.37
N LYS A 12 22.77 -2.86 -5.38
CA LYS A 12 22.48 -4.27 -5.06
C LYS A 12 21.02 -4.44 -4.71
N ASP A 13 20.45 -5.53 -5.17
CA ASP A 13 19.07 -5.92 -4.94
C ASP A 13 18.96 -7.25 -4.22
N ALA A 14 17.87 -7.46 -3.50
CA ALA A 14 17.48 -8.74 -2.95
C ALA A 14 15.95 -8.86 -2.96
N ILE A 15 15.43 -10.08 -3.00
CA ILE A 15 13.99 -10.32 -2.91
C ILE A 15 13.70 -11.09 -1.63
N ILE A 16 12.80 -10.57 -0.83
CA ILE A 16 12.36 -11.16 0.43
C ILE A 16 10.87 -11.42 0.45
N GLN A 17 10.44 -12.34 1.29
CA GLN A 17 9.03 -12.57 1.60
C GLN A 17 8.79 -12.42 3.10
N TRP A 18 7.78 -11.64 3.44
CA TRP A 18 7.33 -11.43 4.79
C TRP A 18 6.33 -12.53 5.24
N PRO A 19 6.11 -12.70 6.56
CA PRO A 19 4.95 -13.45 7.04
C PRO A 19 3.67 -12.94 6.41
N GLY A 20 2.77 -13.85 6.02
CA GLY A 20 1.56 -13.47 5.26
C GLY A 20 1.76 -13.45 3.74
N GLY A 21 2.98 -13.69 3.25
CA GLY A 21 3.24 -13.91 1.81
C GLY A 21 3.63 -12.66 1.02
N LEU A 22 3.61 -11.47 1.62
CA LEU A 22 4.03 -10.23 0.95
C LEU A 22 5.48 -10.35 0.45
N THR A 23 5.70 -10.15 -0.83
CA THR A 23 7.02 -10.16 -1.45
C THR A 23 7.46 -8.74 -1.74
N MET A 24 8.70 -8.43 -1.39
CA MET A 24 9.32 -7.13 -1.62
C MET A 24 10.69 -7.28 -2.25
N GLN A 25 11.02 -6.39 -3.17
CA GLN A 25 12.38 -6.11 -3.58
C GLN A 25 12.97 -5.07 -2.62
N LEU A 26 14.14 -5.39 -2.07
CA LEU A 26 14.99 -4.47 -1.34
C LEU A 26 16.14 -4.08 -2.25
N TYR A 27 16.46 -2.81 -2.30
CA TYR A 27 17.60 -2.33 -3.07
C TYR A 27 18.42 -1.31 -2.28
N TRP A 28 19.73 -1.36 -2.48
CA TRP A 28 20.69 -0.44 -1.90
C TRP A 28 21.48 0.23 -3.02
N HIS A 29 21.13 1.48 -3.28
CA HIS A 29 21.82 2.28 -4.28
C HIS A 29 23.20 2.70 -3.77
N THR A 30 24.23 2.28 -4.50
CA THR A 30 25.63 2.70 -4.29
C THR A 30 26.01 3.87 -5.18
N LYS A 31 25.14 4.22 -6.13
CA LYS A 31 25.23 5.40 -7.00
C LYS A 31 23.90 6.15 -6.93
N ALA A 32 23.96 7.47 -7.13
CA ALA A 32 22.74 8.27 -7.18
C ALA A 32 21.83 7.81 -8.32
N PRO A 33 20.53 7.55 -8.04
CA PRO A 33 19.56 7.24 -9.08
C PRO A 33 19.34 8.45 -10.00
N ASN A 34 18.95 8.21 -11.24
CA ASN A 34 18.71 9.23 -12.25
C ASN A 34 17.22 9.65 -12.37
N TYR A 35 16.44 9.41 -11.32
CA TYR A 35 15.04 9.86 -11.27
C TYR A 35 14.84 10.98 -10.27
N ALA A 36 13.79 11.80 -10.49
CA ALA A 36 13.45 12.87 -9.57
C ALA A 36 13.04 12.32 -8.20
N PRO A 37 13.42 13.00 -7.09
CA PRO A 37 12.92 12.65 -5.77
C PRO A 37 11.39 12.66 -5.72
N LEU A 38 10.81 11.72 -4.98
CA LEU A 38 9.38 11.73 -4.72
C LEU A 38 9.00 12.95 -3.89
N GLN A 39 7.90 13.60 -4.26
CA GLN A 39 7.35 14.72 -3.49
C GLN A 39 6.64 14.27 -2.21
N SER A 40 6.12 13.03 -2.24
CA SER A 40 5.52 12.36 -1.09
C SER A 40 5.89 10.88 -1.11
N VAL A 41 5.92 10.26 0.06
CA VAL A 41 6.15 8.82 0.16
C VAL A 41 4.81 8.10 0.00
N PRO A 42 4.66 7.18 -0.96
CA PRO A 42 3.44 6.41 -1.12
C PRO A 42 3.13 5.54 0.09
N ASP A 43 1.86 5.23 0.30
CA ASP A 43 1.41 4.26 1.28
C ASP A 43 1.52 2.85 0.72
N ASN A 44 2.05 1.91 1.51
CA ASN A 44 1.96 0.49 1.19
C ASN A 44 0.71 -0.08 1.87
N ARG A 45 -0.19 -0.66 1.08
CA ARG A 45 -1.42 -1.30 1.55
C ARG A 45 -1.28 -2.80 1.41
N VAL A 46 -1.31 -3.51 2.53
CA VAL A 46 -1.08 -4.97 2.58
C VAL A 46 -2.22 -5.67 3.30
N TYR A 47 -2.45 -6.91 2.92
CA TYR A 47 -3.53 -7.74 3.43
C TYR A 47 -2.94 -8.99 4.06
N VAL A 48 -3.23 -9.23 5.32
CA VAL A 48 -2.70 -10.37 6.07
C VAL A 48 -3.81 -11.11 6.79
N SER A 49 -3.62 -12.40 7.02
CA SER A 49 -4.55 -13.19 7.82
C SER A 49 -4.48 -12.79 9.30
N ARG A 50 -5.53 -13.10 10.04
CA ARG A 50 -5.58 -12.85 11.48
C ARG A 50 -4.42 -13.51 12.22
N ASP A 51 -4.05 -14.72 11.83
CA ASP A 51 -3.00 -15.49 12.49
C ASP A 51 -1.60 -14.88 12.25
N GLU A 52 -1.38 -14.29 11.09
CA GLU A 52 -0.08 -13.70 10.72
C GLU A 52 0.05 -12.21 11.06
N ALA A 53 -1.03 -11.49 11.33
CA ALA A 53 -1.01 -10.05 11.48
C ALA A 53 -0.01 -9.54 12.54
N ASN A 54 -0.05 -10.10 13.74
CA ASN A 54 0.85 -9.68 14.83
C ASN A 54 2.31 -10.07 14.54
N ASN A 55 2.54 -11.19 13.89
CA ASN A 55 3.87 -11.63 13.48
C ASN A 55 4.45 -10.72 12.41
N PHE A 56 3.64 -10.39 11.39
CA PHE A 56 4.00 -9.46 10.33
C PHE A 56 4.37 -8.09 10.93
N VAL A 57 3.49 -7.49 11.73
CA VAL A 57 3.69 -6.16 12.32
C VAL A 57 4.98 -6.11 13.15
N ARG A 58 5.20 -7.10 14.03
CA ARG A 58 6.40 -7.16 14.86
C ARG A 58 7.68 -7.21 14.00
N ARG A 59 7.69 -8.04 12.96
CA ARG A 59 8.86 -8.18 12.08
C ARG A 59 9.09 -6.94 11.23
N TRP A 60 8.01 -6.36 10.71
CA TRP A 60 8.10 -5.14 9.93
C TRP A 60 8.63 -3.96 10.77
N VAL A 61 8.08 -3.75 11.97
CA VAL A 61 8.54 -2.72 12.91
C VAL A 61 10.01 -2.92 13.25
N HIS A 62 10.43 -4.15 13.52
CA HIS A 62 11.84 -4.46 13.81
C HIS A 62 12.75 -4.14 12.62
N PHE A 63 12.37 -4.54 11.42
CA PHE A 63 13.14 -4.30 10.19
C PHE A 63 13.23 -2.82 9.82
N SER A 64 12.08 -2.15 9.84
CA SER A 64 11.97 -0.77 9.37
C SER A 64 12.36 0.29 10.42
N HIS A 65 12.65 -0.13 11.66
CA HIS A 65 12.78 0.75 12.82
C HIS A 65 11.57 1.67 12.98
N GLY A 66 10.41 1.20 12.52
CA GLY A 66 9.15 1.93 12.55
C GLY A 66 8.41 1.82 13.87
N LYS A 67 7.23 2.38 13.89
CA LYS A 67 6.32 2.29 15.02
C LYS A 67 4.87 2.12 14.55
N VAL A 68 4.09 1.35 15.29
CA VAL A 68 2.64 1.33 15.17
C VAL A 68 2.10 2.66 15.69
N VAL A 69 1.37 3.39 14.87
CA VAL A 69 0.75 4.67 15.22
C VAL A 69 -0.76 4.53 15.46
N SER A 70 -1.38 3.49 14.91
CA SER A 70 -2.77 3.13 15.15
C SER A 70 -2.95 1.62 15.00
N ASP A 71 -3.82 1.05 15.83
CA ASP A 71 -4.33 -0.33 15.71
C ASP A 71 -5.83 -0.27 16.02
N ASN A 72 -6.65 -0.14 14.99
CA ASN A 72 -8.08 0.02 15.10
C ASN A 72 -8.79 -1.30 14.71
N PRO A 73 -9.37 -2.03 15.69
CA PRO A 73 -10.07 -3.29 15.40
C PRO A 73 -11.39 -3.12 14.64
N HIS A 74 -11.90 -1.88 14.52
CA HIS A 74 -13.20 -1.55 13.93
C HIS A 74 -13.10 -0.41 12.90
N ALA A 75 -12.04 -0.38 12.10
CA ALA A 75 -11.94 0.55 10.97
C ALA A 75 -13.02 0.25 9.92
N ASP A 76 -13.41 1.27 9.17
CA ASP A 76 -14.40 1.13 8.09
C ASP A 76 -13.85 0.25 6.96
N ALA A 77 -14.46 -0.91 6.74
CA ALA A 77 -14.05 -1.85 5.70
C ALA A 77 -14.51 -1.41 4.28
N GLY A 78 -15.24 -0.32 4.13
CA GLY A 78 -15.56 0.25 2.82
C GLY A 78 -14.31 0.63 2.03
N VAL A 79 -13.21 1.02 2.69
CA VAL A 79 -11.91 1.30 2.04
C VAL A 79 -11.27 0.08 1.36
N ILE A 80 -11.76 -1.11 1.64
CA ILE A 80 -11.35 -2.39 1.03
C ILE A 80 -12.51 -3.12 0.35
N GLY A 81 -13.56 -2.40 -0.05
CA GLY A 81 -14.68 -2.92 -0.83
C GLY A 81 -15.78 -3.64 -0.04
N ARG A 82 -15.84 -3.45 1.28
CA ARG A 82 -16.89 -4.02 2.16
C ARG A 82 -17.63 -2.92 2.94
N PRO A 83 -18.38 -2.04 2.28
CA PRO A 83 -19.09 -0.96 2.96
C PRO A 83 -20.09 -1.50 3.98
N GLY A 84 -20.15 -0.87 5.16
CA GLY A 84 -21.00 -1.30 6.26
C GLY A 84 -20.41 -2.39 7.16
N GLU A 85 -19.24 -2.94 6.81
CA GLU A 85 -18.49 -3.86 7.67
C GLU A 85 -17.33 -3.14 8.36
N THR A 86 -16.68 -3.82 9.30
CA THR A 86 -15.47 -3.34 9.96
C THR A 86 -14.30 -4.30 9.73
N VAL A 87 -13.10 -3.74 9.75
CA VAL A 87 -11.84 -4.48 9.63
C VAL A 87 -10.85 -4.00 10.68
N ARG A 88 -9.96 -4.87 11.17
CA ARG A 88 -8.80 -4.41 11.94
C ARG A 88 -7.80 -3.81 10.97
N GLU A 89 -7.49 -2.54 11.17
CA GLU A 89 -6.51 -1.78 10.41
C GLU A 89 -5.36 -1.36 11.33
N ILE A 90 -4.12 -1.65 10.92
CA ILE A 90 -2.93 -1.29 11.67
C ILE A 90 -2.10 -0.35 10.81
N LEU A 91 -1.84 0.87 11.32
CA LEU A 91 -1.01 1.86 10.66
C LEU A 91 0.39 1.88 11.27
N ILE A 92 1.39 1.71 10.41
CA ILE A 92 2.80 1.75 10.80
C ILE A 92 3.50 2.88 10.02
N THR A 93 4.33 3.65 10.71
CA THR A 93 5.20 4.66 10.08
C THR A 93 6.66 4.32 10.30
N SER A 94 7.50 4.58 9.29
CA SER A 94 8.94 4.30 9.33
C SER A 94 9.68 5.19 8.33
N GLY A 95 11.00 5.03 8.23
CA GLY A 95 11.80 5.64 7.16
C GLY A 95 11.45 5.13 5.76
N PHE A 96 10.72 4.01 5.65
CA PHE A 96 10.19 3.48 4.38
C PHE A 96 8.79 4.01 4.04
N GLY A 97 8.30 5.01 4.78
CA GLY A 97 6.96 5.59 4.62
C GLY A 97 5.91 4.93 5.50
N ARG A 98 4.67 5.01 5.04
CA ARG A 98 3.51 4.44 5.73
C ARG A 98 3.21 3.04 5.22
N MET A 99 2.78 2.17 6.12
CA MET A 99 2.22 0.87 5.79
C MET A 99 0.88 0.72 6.49
N ILE A 100 -0.15 0.40 5.71
CA ILE A 100 -1.49 0.11 6.20
C ILE A 100 -1.71 -1.39 6.08
N VAL A 101 -1.91 -2.05 7.21
CA VAL A 101 -2.12 -3.50 7.30
C VAL A 101 -3.59 -3.77 7.55
N PHE A 102 -4.28 -4.34 6.57
CA PHE A 102 -5.65 -4.82 6.70
C PHE A 102 -5.65 -6.29 7.10
N VAL A 103 -6.26 -6.61 8.24
CA VAL A 103 -6.35 -7.98 8.75
C VAL A 103 -7.64 -8.61 8.24
N THR A 104 -7.54 -9.53 7.29
CA THR A 104 -8.68 -10.04 6.54
C THR A 104 -8.74 -11.57 6.53
N ASP A 105 -9.85 -12.11 6.04
CA ASP A 105 -10.06 -13.54 5.76
C ASP A 105 -9.61 -13.95 4.34
N GLY A 106 -9.02 -13.03 3.58
CA GLY A 106 -8.59 -13.23 2.19
C GLY A 106 -9.72 -13.23 1.15
N LYS A 107 -10.98 -13.10 1.57
CA LYS A 107 -12.16 -13.12 0.67
C LYS A 107 -12.62 -11.72 0.36
N LEU A 108 -11.81 -10.94 -0.35
CA LEU A 108 -12.13 -9.57 -0.72
C LEU A 108 -12.57 -9.48 -2.19
N PRO A 109 -13.47 -8.54 -2.53
CA PRO A 109 -13.83 -8.29 -3.91
C PRO A 109 -12.64 -7.69 -4.67
N PHE A 110 -12.55 -8.00 -5.97
CA PHE A 110 -11.59 -7.29 -6.82
C PHE A 110 -11.92 -5.78 -6.83
N PRO A 111 -10.90 -4.90 -6.76
CA PRO A 111 -9.46 -5.13 -6.90
C PRO A 111 -8.69 -5.38 -5.58
N PHE A 112 -9.36 -5.50 -4.46
CA PHE A 112 -8.76 -5.64 -3.13
C PHE A 112 -8.17 -7.03 -2.87
N GLY A 113 -7.47 -7.19 -1.73
CA GLY A 113 -6.87 -8.47 -1.32
C GLY A 113 -5.50 -8.75 -1.94
N ARG A 114 -4.92 -7.78 -2.62
CA ARG A 114 -3.53 -7.79 -3.11
C ARG A 114 -2.82 -6.53 -2.65
N GLU A 115 -1.53 -6.63 -2.49
CA GLU A 115 -0.70 -5.46 -2.22
C GLU A 115 -0.97 -4.34 -3.23
N THR A 116 -1.14 -3.12 -2.73
CA THR A 116 -1.44 -1.95 -3.55
C THR A 116 -0.69 -0.75 -3.00
N THR A 117 -0.12 0.04 -3.90
CA THR A 117 0.45 1.34 -3.54
C THR A 117 -0.67 2.37 -3.50
N GLY A 118 -0.70 3.19 -2.44
CA GLY A 118 -1.60 4.33 -2.29
C GLY A 118 -0.87 5.64 -2.49
N TYR A 119 -1.47 6.55 -3.25
CA TYR A 119 -0.91 7.87 -3.54
C TYR A 119 -1.79 8.97 -2.97
N GLY A 120 -1.22 9.81 -2.09
CA GLY A 120 -1.86 11.03 -1.62
C GLY A 120 -1.93 12.07 -2.74
N VAL A 121 -3.12 12.65 -2.95
CA VAL A 121 -3.36 13.69 -3.96
C VAL A 121 -4.06 14.90 -3.32
N ALA A 122 -3.89 16.08 -3.90
CA ALA A 122 -4.49 17.30 -3.37
C ALA A 122 -6.01 17.37 -3.63
N ASP A 123 -6.47 16.81 -4.73
CA ASP A 123 -7.88 16.79 -5.16
C ASP A 123 -8.16 15.48 -5.87
N LEU A 124 -8.95 14.62 -5.22
CA LEU A 124 -9.27 13.31 -5.76
C LEU A 124 -10.14 13.40 -7.02
N ALA A 125 -11.13 14.29 -7.05
CA ALA A 125 -12.03 14.42 -8.20
C ALA A 125 -11.25 14.83 -9.45
N GLN A 126 -10.44 15.87 -9.36
CA GLN A 126 -9.59 16.31 -10.47
C GLN A 126 -8.58 15.23 -10.89
N THR A 127 -8.07 14.46 -9.92
CA THR A 127 -7.14 13.35 -10.21
C THR A 127 -7.84 12.23 -10.98
N LEU A 128 -9.08 11.87 -10.62
CA LEU A 128 -9.87 10.87 -11.33
C LEU A 128 -10.17 11.31 -12.76
N ASP A 129 -10.57 12.57 -12.97
CA ASP A 129 -10.84 13.13 -14.30
C ASP A 129 -9.59 13.05 -15.20
N ARG A 130 -8.44 13.44 -14.69
CA ARG A 130 -7.15 13.37 -15.42
C ARG A 130 -6.76 11.93 -15.73
N ALA A 131 -6.93 11.02 -14.78
CA ALA A 131 -6.61 9.61 -14.95
C ALA A 131 -7.50 8.97 -16.04
N GLN A 132 -8.80 9.24 -16.01
CA GLN A 132 -9.74 8.75 -17.04
C GLN A 132 -9.42 9.33 -18.42
N ALA A 133 -9.11 10.62 -18.51
CA ALA A 133 -8.67 11.24 -19.75
C ALA A 133 -7.37 10.62 -20.30
N ALA A 134 -6.52 10.08 -19.43
CA ALA A 134 -5.30 9.34 -19.77
C ALA A 134 -5.56 7.83 -20.02
N GLY A 135 -6.81 7.38 -20.03
CA GLY A 135 -7.19 5.99 -20.33
C GLY A 135 -7.19 5.05 -19.12
N ALA A 136 -7.06 5.56 -17.88
CA ALA A 136 -7.23 4.75 -16.69
C ALA A 136 -8.70 4.40 -16.45
N LYS A 137 -8.94 3.22 -15.86
CA LYS A 137 -10.27 2.78 -15.43
C LYS A 137 -10.44 2.98 -13.93
N VAL A 138 -11.59 3.45 -13.51
CA VAL A 138 -11.99 3.46 -12.09
C VAL A 138 -12.51 2.07 -11.73
N LEU A 139 -11.75 1.31 -10.94
CA LEU A 139 -12.13 -0.02 -10.47
C LEU A 139 -13.00 0.05 -9.22
N TYR A 140 -12.71 1.01 -8.35
CA TYR A 140 -13.52 1.30 -7.16
C TYR A 140 -13.75 2.82 -7.12
N PRO A 141 -15.01 3.26 -7.15
CA PRO A 141 -15.33 4.68 -7.18
C PRO A 141 -14.95 5.38 -5.88
N ALA A 142 -14.93 6.71 -5.90
CA ALA A 142 -14.60 7.50 -4.73
C ALA A 142 -15.48 7.12 -3.53
N TYR A 143 -14.85 6.63 -2.48
CA TYR A 143 -15.47 6.24 -1.23
C TYR A 143 -15.05 7.22 -0.13
N SER A 144 -16.03 7.76 0.60
CA SER A 144 -15.77 8.73 1.67
C SER A 144 -15.46 8.01 2.99
N THR A 145 -14.42 8.47 3.66
CA THR A 145 -14.01 8.04 5.00
C THR A 145 -14.06 9.22 5.96
N ALA A 146 -13.80 8.99 7.24
CA ALA A 146 -13.67 10.06 8.22
C ALA A 146 -12.49 11.00 7.96
N SER A 147 -11.45 10.54 7.25
CA SER A 147 -10.20 11.28 6.99
C SER A 147 -10.08 11.82 5.57
N GLY A 148 -11.01 11.52 4.67
CA GLY A 148 -10.97 11.95 3.27
C GLY A 148 -11.68 10.98 2.34
N LYS A 149 -11.28 10.95 1.10
CA LYS A 149 -11.84 10.06 0.09
C LYS A 149 -10.76 9.18 -0.51
N THR A 150 -11.14 7.97 -0.95
CA THR A 150 -10.24 7.01 -1.60
C THR A 150 -10.91 6.42 -2.85
N ALA A 151 -10.12 6.09 -3.85
CA ALA A 151 -10.57 5.39 -5.05
C ALA A 151 -9.47 4.42 -5.54
N VAL A 152 -9.83 3.44 -6.36
CA VAL A 152 -8.86 2.51 -6.95
C VAL A 152 -8.93 2.60 -8.47
N LEU A 153 -7.77 2.75 -9.09
CA LEU A 153 -7.60 2.93 -10.53
C LEU A 153 -6.79 1.76 -11.13
N GLU A 154 -7.11 1.40 -12.37
CA GLU A 154 -6.28 0.59 -13.24
C GLU A 154 -5.75 1.45 -14.38
N PHE A 155 -4.45 1.61 -14.46
CA PHE A 155 -3.78 2.33 -15.54
C PHE A 155 -3.59 1.45 -16.77
N PRO A 156 -3.41 2.05 -17.98
CA PRO A 156 -3.02 1.29 -19.15
C PRO A 156 -1.81 0.39 -18.88
N GLY A 157 -1.88 -0.89 -19.24
CA GLY A 157 -0.88 -1.89 -18.89
C GLY A 157 -1.20 -2.71 -17.64
N GLY A 158 -2.33 -2.42 -16.95
CA GLY A 158 -2.84 -3.24 -15.84
C GLY A 158 -2.27 -2.88 -14.45
N TYR A 159 -1.52 -1.79 -14.32
CA TYR A 159 -1.09 -1.31 -13.02
C TYR A 159 -2.27 -0.79 -12.20
N ILE A 160 -2.46 -1.36 -11.01
CA ILE A 160 -3.52 -0.96 -10.08
C ILE A 160 -2.92 -0.16 -8.95
N ALA A 161 -3.50 1.02 -8.68
CA ALA A 161 -3.12 1.87 -7.56
C ALA A 161 -4.35 2.43 -6.85
N GLU A 162 -4.19 2.69 -5.57
CA GLU A 162 -5.14 3.47 -4.79
C GLU A 162 -4.73 4.95 -4.84
N VAL A 163 -5.69 5.85 -4.85
CA VAL A 163 -5.50 7.29 -4.73
C VAL A 163 -6.43 7.84 -3.66
N HIS A 164 -5.93 8.75 -2.82
CA HIS A 164 -6.69 9.34 -1.73
C HIS A 164 -6.36 10.82 -1.53
N ASP A 165 -7.32 11.57 -0.97
CA ASP A 165 -7.14 12.92 -0.46
C ASP A 165 -7.38 12.97 1.06
N GLY A 166 -6.95 14.04 1.73
CA GLY A 166 -7.33 14.36 3.11
C GLY A 166 -6.72 13.48 4.22
N GLN A 167 -5.65 12.72 3.96
CA GLN A 167 -4.96 11.89 4.97
C GLN A 167 -3.66 12.54 5.46
#